data_fb616864c3721a5755a6f2638390985b
#
_entry.id   fb616864c3721a5755a6f2638390985b
#
_cell.length_a   1.000
_cell.length_b   1.000
_cell.length_c   1.000
_cell.angle_alpha   90.00
_cell.angle_beta   90.00
_cell.angle_gamma   90.00
#
_symmetry.space_group_name_H-M   'P 1'
#
loop_
_entity.id
_entity.type
_entity.pdbx_description
1 polymer ?
#
loop_
_entity_poly.entity_id
_entity_poly.type
_entity_poly.pdbx_seq_one_letter_code
_entity_poly.pdbx_strand_id
1 'polypeptide(L)'
;MKILLVEDEEMLNGITAKYLRAENMTVDTCFNGQQAIDYLNTSSYDVIVMDIMMPVLDGISALAQMRNDGNTTPVLLLTAKDSLQDKVTGLNTGADDYLVKPFDLEELTARIYALARRNARHAQNDIHVGPLTINVPQRTVKRDGETITLTAKEFDLLFYLASNENIVLSRQQILDHVWEYDYESYSNLIDVYIKDLRKKIDTDENVKLIQTVRGVGYVLKTEN
;
A
#
# COMPACT_ATOMS: atom_id res chain seq x y z
N MET A 1 2.47 3.98 1.91
CA MET A 1 1.74 2.72 1.73
C MET A 1 0.26 3.00 1.95
N LYS A 2 -0.57 2.68 0.95
CA LYS A 2 -2.01 2.96 0.99
C LYS A 2 -2.82 1.71 1.34
N ILE A 3 -3.64 1.80 2.39
CA ILE A 3 -4.42 0.71 2.95
C ILE A 3 -5.91 1.01 2.77
N LEU A 4 -6.70 0.00 2.38
CA LEU A 4 -8.15 0.04 2.51
C LEU A 4 -8.54 -0.76 3.76
N LEU A 5 -9.12 -0.09 4.75
CA LEU A 5 -9.66 -0.72 5.96
C LEU A 5 -11.17 -0.84 5.84
N VAL A 6 -11.66 -2.08 5.88
CA VAL A 6 -13.08 -2.43 5.74
C VAL A 6 -13.54 -3.09 7.04
N GLU A 7 -14.30 -2.37 7.84
CA GLU A 7 -14.74 -2.78 9.18
C GLU A 7 -16.05 -2.07 9.50
N ASP A 8 -17.10 -2.80 9.82
CA ASP A 8 -18.43 -2.24 10.05
C ASP A 8 -18.62 -1.62 11.43
N GLU A 9 -17.81 -2.04 12.42
CA GLU A 9 -17.83 -1.43 13.75
C GLU A 9 -17.08 -0.09 13.73
N GLU A 10 -17.81 1.03 13.74
CA GLU A 10 -17.27 2.39 13.61
C GLU A 10 -16.14 2.70 14.61
N MET A 11 -16.26 2.21 15.87
CA MET A 11 -15.26 2.46 16.91
C MET A 11 -13.95 1.72 16.58
N LEU A 12 -14.02 0.45 16.23
CA LEU A 12 -12.86 -0.37 15.88
C LEU A 12 -12.21 0.15 14.59
N ASN A 13 -13.03 0.49 13.59
CA ASN A 13 -12.58 1.12 12.35
C ASN A 13 -11.78 2.40 12.64
N GLY A 14 -12.35 3.33 13.43
CA GLY A 14 -11.72 4.60 13.76
C GLY A 14 -10.41 4.45 14.56
N ILE A 15 -10.36 3.55 15.56
CA ILE A 15 -9.16 3.29 16.35
C ILE A 15 -8.07 2.69 15.47
N THR A 16 -8.41 1.69 14.67
CA THR A 16 -7.47 0.99 13.78
C THR A 16 -6.92 1.95 12.72
N ALA A 17 -7.78 2.73 12.07
CA ALA A 17 -7.36 3.72 11.09
C ALA A 17 -6.42 4.77 11.69
N LYS A 18 -6.76 5.30 12.88
CA LYS A 18 -5.92 6.27 13.58
C LYS A 18 -4.53 5.70 13.90
N TYR A 19 -4.47 4.46 14.36
CA TYR A 19 -3.20 3.80 14.67
C TYR A 19 -2.36 3.60 13.40
N LEU A 20 -2.94 3.05 12.33
CA LEU A 20 -2.23 2.83 11.07
C LEU A 20 -1.73 4.15 10.45
N ARG A 21 -2.49 5.24 10.56
CA ARG A 21 -2.04 6.58 10.14
C ARG A 21 -0.87 7.09 10.99
N ALA A 22 -0.85 6.81 12.29
CA ALA A 22 0.29 7.13 13.16
C ALA A 22 1.56 6.34 12.76
N GLU A 23 1.39 5.13 12.20
CA GLU A 23 2.45 4.32 11.60
C GLU A 23 2.82 4.78 10.17
N ASN A 24 2.43 5.99 9.78
CA ASN A 24 2.70 6.62 8.49
C ASN A 24 2.09 5.88 7.27
N MET A 25 0.94 5.24 7.44
CA MET A 25 0.16 4.68 6.34
C MET A 25 -0.93 5.66 5.91
N THR A 26 -1.23 5.72 4.63
CA THR A 26 -2.44 6.36 4.10
C THR A 26 -3.59 5.36 4.21
N VAL A 27 -4.67 5.72 4.89
CA VAL A 27 -5.76 4.77 5.19
C VAL A 27 -7.10 5.34 4.76
N ASP A 28 -7.69 4.73 3.73
CA ASP A 28 -9.09 4.92 3.41
C ASP A 28 -9.92 3.91 4.21
N THR A 29 -11.12 4.30 4.65
CA THR A 29 -12.00 3.47 5.47
C THR A 29 -13.36 3.30 4.81
N CYS A 30 -13.93 2.09 4.94
CA CYS A 30 -15.31 1.82 4.57
C CYS A 30 -15.91 0.76 5.50
N PHE A 31 -17.23 0.54 5.42
CA PHE A 31 -18.00 -0.16 6.45
C PHE A 31 -18.69 -1.44 5.96
N ASN A 32 -18.48 -1.82 4.72
CA ASN A 32 -18.99 -3.07 4.16
C ASN A 32 -18.27 -3.45 2.86
N GLY A 33 -18.46 -4.69 2.40
CA GLY A 33 -17.80 -5.20 1.20
C GLY A 33 -18.21 -4.49 -0.09
N GLN A 34 -19.44 -3.98 -0.20
CA GLN A 34 -19.87 -3.25 -1.40
C GLN A 34 -19.10 -1.92 -1.53
N GLN A 35 -18.98 -1.16 -0.45
CA GLN A 35 -18.18 0.05 -0.45
C GLN A 35 -16.70 -0.25 -0.78
N ALA A 36 -16.16 -1.37 -0.29
CA ALA A 36 -14.79 -1.78 -0.63
C ALA A 36 -14.62 -1.96 -2.15
N ILE A 37 -15.57 -2.63 -2.82
CA ILE A 37 -15.56 -2.79 -4.27
C ILE A 37 -15.64 -1.43 -4.98
N ASP A 38 -16.49 -0.52 -4.51
CA ASP A 38 -16.65 0.81 -5.09
C ASP A 38 -15.32 1.62 -5.00
N TYR A 39 -14.62 1.54 -3.85
CA TYR A 39 -13.30 2.14 -3.66
C TYR A 39 -12.25 1.53 -4.60
N LEU A 40 -12.26 0.21 -4.79
CA LEU A 40 -11.32 -0.50 -5.66
C LEU A 40 -11.52 -0.19 -7.15
N ASN A 41 -12.71 0.21 -7.55
CA ASN A 41 -13.00 0.67 -8.91
C ASN A 41 -12.38 2.04 -9.24
N THR A 42 -12.08 2.84 -8.21
CA THR A 42 -11.60 4.22 -8.37
C THR A 42 -10.17 4.43 -7.87
N SER A 43 -9.67 3.55 -7.02
CA SER A 43 -8.37 3.69 -6.36
C SER A 43 -7.63 2.35 -6.27
N SER A 44 -6.31 2.41 -6.21
CA SER A 44 -5.45 1.25 -5.95
C SER A 44 -4.93 1.28 -4.52
N TYR A 45 -4.73 0.09 -3.93
CA TYR A 45 -4.24 -0.10 -2.57
C TYR A 45 -3.10 -1.11 -2.54
N ASP A 46 -2.19 -0.95 -1.57
CA ASP A 46 -1.08 -1.89 -1.35
C ASP A 46 -1.55 -3.14 -0.61
N VAL A 47 -2.46 -2.96 0.35
CA VAL A 47 -3.08 -4.03 1.14
C VAL A 47 -4.52 -3.63 1.48
N ILE A 48 -5.40 -4.61 1.53
CA ILE A 48 -6.76 -4.48 2.04
C ILE A 48 -6.83 -5.23 3.37
N VAL A 49 -7.33 -4.58 4.41
CA VAL A 49 -7.68 -5.18 5.70
C VAL A 49 -9.20 -5.23 5.76
N MET A 50 -9.78 -6.43 5.85
CA MET A 50 -11.22 -6.61 5.68
C MET A 50 -11.79 -7.56 6.73
N ASP A 51 -12.80 -7.09 7.47
CA ASP A 51 -13.61 -7.99 8.31
C ASP A 51 -14.40 -8.97 7.45
N ILE A 52 -14.55 -10.18 7.96
CA ILE A 52 -15.39 -11.21 7.33
C ILE A 52 -16.87 -10.89 7.57
N MET A 53 -17.25 -10.53 8.79
CA MET A 53 -18.63 -10.40 9.22
C MET A 53 -19.12 -8.96 9.10
N MET A 54 -19.64 -8.59 7.93
CA MET A 54 -20.13 -7.24 7.67
C MET A 54 -21.54 -7.27 7.04
N PRO A 55 -22.36 -6.21 7.23
CA PRO A 55 -23.66 -6.07 6.58
C PRO A 55 -23.51 -5.79 5.07
N VAL A 56 -24.59 -5.91 4.33
CA VAL A 56 -24.73 -5.64 2.89
C VAL A 56 -23.99 -6.66 2.04
N LEU A 57 -22.66 -6.70 2.11
CA LEU A 57 -21.79 -7.69 1.46
C LEU A 57 -20.70 -8.08 2.46
N ASP A 58 -20.64 -9.35 2.82
CA ASP A 58 -19.63 -9.89 3.72
C ASP A 58 -18.23 -9.93 3.06
N GLY A 59 -17.17 -10.03 3.90
CA GLY A 59 -15.80 -9.92 3.43
C GLY A 59 -15.38 -11.07 2.51
N ILE A 60 -15.90 -12.29 2.70
CA ILE A 60 -15.56 -13.44 1.83
C ILE A 60 -16.21 -13.27 0.45
N SER A 61 -17.47 -12.84 0.40
CA SER A 61 -18.17 -12.56 -0.84
C SER A 61 -17.53 -11.38 -1.60
N ALA A 62 -17.14 -10.32 -0.90
CA ALA A 62 -16.41 -9.20 -1.48
C ALA A 62 -15.06 -9.64 -2.06
N LEU A 63 -14.30 -10.45 -1.32
CA LEU A 63 -13.02 -11.01 -1.80
C LEU A 63 -13.22 -11.86 -3.05
N ALA A 64 -14.23 -12.74 -3.07
CA ALA A 64 -14.51 -13.58 -4.24
C ALA A 64 -14.81 -12.73 -5.48
N GLN A 65 -15.61 -11.67 -5.33
CA GLN A 65 -15.91 -10.75 -6.41
C GLN A 65 -14.65 -10.03 -6.90
N MET A 66 -13.85 -9.48 -5.99
CA MET A 66 -12.57 -8.83 -6.33
C MET A 66 -11.65 -9.74 -7.14
N ARG A 67 -11.51 -11.00 -6.72
CA ARG A 67 -10.66 -11.97 -7.42
C ARG A 67 -11.22 -12.34 -8.81
N ASN A 68 -12.54 -12.46 -8.95
CA ASN A 68 -13.20 -12.68 -10.24
C ASN A 68 -13.01 -11.49 -11.19
N ASP A 69 -12.95 -10.27 -10.67
CA ASP A 69 -12.69 -9.04 -11.43
C ASP A 69 -11.18 -8.85 -11.75
N GLY A 70 -10.34 -9.82 -11.36
CA GLY A 70 -8.89 -9.82 -11.63
C GLY A 70 -8.07 -8.96 -10.68
N ASN A 71 -8.67 -8.46 -9.59
CA ASN A 71 -7.93 -7.70 -8.58
C ASN A 71 -7.07 -8.66 -7.74
N THR A 72 -5.76 -8.43 -7.75
CA THR A 72 -4.75 -9.24 -7.03
C THR A 72 -4.19 -8.55 -5.79
N THR A 73 -4.77 -7.42 -5.38
CA THR A 73 -4.34 -6.71 -4.16
C THR A 73 -4.35 -7.66 -2.97
N PRO A 74 -3.28 -7.73 -2.16
CA PRO A 74 -3.24 -8.58 -0.98
C PRO A 74 -4.35 -8.24 0.02
N VAL A 75 -5.00 -9.28 0.54
CA VAL A 75 -6.10 -9.16 1.50
C VAL A 75 -5.74 -9.87 2.80
N LEU A 76 -5.79 -9.10 3.90
CA LEU A 76 -5.77 -9.60 5.27
C LEU A 76 -7.20 -9.65 5.79
N LEU A 77 -7.72 -10.85 6.04
CA LEU A 77 -9.04 -11.02 6.62
C LEU A 77 -8.98 -10.92 8.15
N LEU A 78 -9.91 -10.16 8.72
CA LEU A 78 -10.18 -10.14 10.15
C LEU A 78 -11.29 -11.13 10.46
N THR A 79 -11.11 -12.00 11.47
CA THR A 79 -12.06 -13.08 11.78
C THR A 79 -12.28 -13.26 13.27
N ALA A 80 -13.48 -13.67 13.67
CA ALA A 80 -13.76 -14.07 15.04
C ALA A 80 -13.12 -15.44 15.37
N LYS A 81 -12.80 -15.68 16.65
CA LYS A 81 -12.01 -16.82 17.14
C LYS A 81 -12.59 -18.21 16.81
N ASP A 82 -13.89 -18.31 16.58
CA ASP A 82 -14.62 -19.59 16.51
C ASP A 82 -14.83 -20.16 15.10
N SER A 83 -14.32 -19.50 14.07
CA SER A 83 -14.57 -19.87 12.69
C SER A 83 -13.38 -20.55 12.01
N LEU A 84 -13.02 -21.76 12.46
CA LEU A 84 -12.08 -22.61 11.69
C LEU A 84 -12.58 -22.84 10.26
N GLN A 85 -13.89 -22.84 10.06
CA GLN A 85 -14.55 -23.02 8.77
C GLN A 85 -14.36 -21.79 7.88
N ASP A 86 -14.43 -20.57 8.45
CA ASP A 86 -14.21 -19.33 7.70
C ASP A 86 -12.75 -19.15 7.29
N LYS A 87 -11.80 -19.63 8.11
CA LYS A 87 -10.36 -19.63 7.75
C LYS A 87 -10.07 -20.50 6.53
N VAL A 88 -10.64 -21.71 6.47
CA VAL A 88 -10.46 -22.63 5.34
C VAL A 88 -11.16 -22.09 4.11
N THR A 89 -12.34 -21.51 4.26
CA THR A 89 -13.09 -20.89 3.15
C THR A 89 -12.38 -19.65 2.63
N GLY A 90 -11.91 -18.77 3.51
CA GLY A 90 -11.20 -17.54 3.12
C GLY A 90 -9.89 -17.81 2.38
N LEU A 91 -9.08 -18.78 2.82
CA LEU A 91 -7.86 -19.19 2.13
C LEU A 91 -8.16 -19.79 0.74
N ASN A 92 -9.21 -20.59 0.62
CA ASN A 92 -9.65 -21.15 -0.67
C ASN A 92 -10.24 -20.07 -1.60
N THR A 93 -10.75 -18.96 -1.06
CA THR A 93 -11.29 -17.83 -1.81
C THR A 93 -10.20 -16.86 -2.29
N GLY A 94 -8.95 -17.02 -1.84
CA GLY A 94 -7.82 -16.23 -2.29
C GLY A 94 -7.40 -15.10 -1.34
N ALA A 95 -7.69 -15.23 -0.03
CA ALA A 95 -7.08 -14.39 0.99
C ALA A 95 -5.58 -14.70 1.13
N ASP A 96 -4.78 -13.68 1.42
CA ASP A 96 -3.32 -13.81 1.54
C ASP A 96 -2.86 -14.05 2.97
N ASP A 97 -3.64 -13.60 3.97
CA ASP A 97 -3.44 -13.87 5.40
C ASP A 97 -4.75 -13.62 6.16
N TYR A 98 -4.77 -13.98 7.45
CA TYR A 98 -5.89 -13.71 8.36
C TYR A 98 -5.39 -13.36 9.76
N LEU A 99 -6.19 -12.58 10.49
CA LEU A 99 -5.92 -12.15 11.86
C LEU A 99 -7.20 -12.32 12.69
N VAL A 100 -7.06 -12.95 13.87
CA VAL A 100 -8.19 -13.27 14.73
C VAL A 100 -8.50 -12.10 15.66
N LYS A 101 -9.76 -11.70 15.75
CA LYS A 101 -10.27 -10.72 16.73
C LYS A 101 -10.45 -11.39 18.12
N PRO A 102 -10.08 -10.73 19.24
CA PRO A 102 -9.40 -9.44 19.28
C PRO A 102 -7.91 -9.59 18.94
N PHE A 103 -7.36 -8.59 18.26
CA PHE A 103 -5.96 -8.59 17.81
C PHE A 103 -5.16 -7.42 18.41
N ASP A 104 -3.85 -7.58 18.42
CA ASP A 104 -2.92 -6.54 18.75
C ASP A 104 -2.65 -5.66 17.49
N LEU A 105 -2.63 -4.34 17.65
CA LEU A 105 -2.39 -3.41 16.55
C LEU A 105 -0.95 -3.52 16.00
N GLU A 106 0.02 -3.91 16.84
CA GLU A 106 1.38 -4.19 16.39
C GLU A 106 1.41 -5.44 15.50
N GLU A 107 0.65 -6.51 15.86
CA GLU A 107 0.53 -7.71 15.02
C GLU A 107 -0.13 -7.39 13.69
N LEU A 108 -1.23 -6.62 13.70
CA LEU A 108 -1.89 -6.15 12.48
C LEU A 108 -0.91 -5.45 11.55
N THR A 109 -0.15 -4.50 12.09
CA THR A 109 0.85 -3.73 11.34
C THR A 109 1.94 -4.61 10.75
N ALA A 110 2.47 -5.56 11.52
CA ALA A 110 3.49 -6.50 11.05
C ALA A 110 2.98 -7.37 9.89
N ARG A 111 1.72 -7.82 9.93
CA ARG A 111 1.08 -8.60 8.85
C ARG A 111 0.84 -7.76 7.60
N ILE A 112 0.38 -6.51 7.75
CA ILE A 112 0.23 -5.56 6.63
C ILE A 112 1.56 -5.39 5.90
N TYR A 113 2.66 -5.14 6.63
CA TYR A 113 3.98 -5.04 6.01
C TYR A 113 4.43 -6.34 5.34
N ALA A 114 4.10 -7.50 5.92
CA ALA A 114 4.43 -8.79 5.31
C ALA A 114 3.70 -9.00 3.97
N LEU A 115 2.43 -8.59 3.89
CA LEU A 115 1.61 -8.69 2.67
C LEU A 115 2.06 -7.70 1.60
N ALA A 116 2.33 -6.45 1.98
CA ALA A 116 2.84 -5.44 1.06
C ALA A 116 4.16 -5.88 0.38
N ARG A 117 5.05 -6.57 1.12
CA ARG A 117 6.29 -7.14 0.58
C ARG A 117 6.05 -8.23 -0.47
N ARG A 118 5.02 -9.08 -0.30
CA ARG A 118 4.71 -10.14 -1.28
C ARG A 118 4.28 -9.55 -2.61
N ASN A 119 3.57 -8.44 -2.58
CA ASN A 119 3.14 -7.73 -3.79
C ASN A 119 4.29 -7.01 -4.51
N ALA A 120 5.31 -6.56 -3.75
CA ALA A 120 6.55 -6.01 -4.31
C ALA A 120 7.49 -7.15 -4.71
N ARG A 121 7.22 -7.82 -5.79
CA ARG A 121 7.97 -8.81 -6.62
C ARG A 121 9.16 -9.59 -6.02
N HIS A 122 9.45 -9.53 -4.69
CA HIS A 122 10.59 -10.22 -4.09
C HIS A 122 10.25 -10.78 -2.69
N ALA A 123 10.57 -12.06 -2.50
CA ALA A 123 10.53 -12.79 -1.22
C ALA A 123 11.60 -12.29 -0.21
N GLN A 124 12.20 -11.12 -0.42
CA GLN A 124 13.17 -10.49 0.45
C GLN A 124 12.57 -9.25 1.11
N ASN A 125 13.03 -8.92 2.31
CA ASN A 125 12.61 -7.71 3.04
C ASN A 125 12.98 -6.41 2.31
N ASP A 126 13.79 -6.50 1.25
CA ASP A 126 14.37 -5.40 0.51
C ASP A 126 13.88 -5.40 -0.95
N ILE A 127 13.47 -4.24 -1.45
CA ILE A 127 13.26 -3.99 -2.88
C ILE A 127 14.58 -3.42 -3.42
N HIS A 128 15.09 -4.03 -4.48
CA HIS A 128 16.31 -3.57 -5.16
C HIS A 128 15.96 -2.93 -6.49
N VAL A 129 16.36 -1.67 -6.68
CA VAL A 129 16.24 -0.94 -7.95
C VAL A 129 17.56 -0.28 -8.26
N GLY A 130 18.36 -0.92 -9.10
CA GLY A 130 19.73 -0.49 -9.38
C GLY A 130 20.56 -0.40 -8.10
N PRO A 131 21.13 0.78 -7.78
CA PRO A 131 21.93 0.98 -6.58
C PRO A 131 21.11 1.11 -5.30
N LEU A 132 19.78 1.19 -5.40
CA LEU A 132 18.89 1.36 -4.24
C LEU A 132 18.52 0.02 -3.62
N THR A 133 18.55 -0.02 -2.30
CA THR A 133 17.98 -1.08 -1.46
C THR A 133 16.97 -0.46 -0.51
N ILE A 134 15.69 -0.82 -0.64
CA ILE A 134 14.57 -0.27 0.12
C ILE A 134 14.06 -1.34 1.06
N ASN A 135 14.31 -1.21 2.36
CA ASN A 135 13.77 -2.11 3.38
C ASN A 135 12.39 -1.60 3.82
N VAL A 136 11.34 -2.32 3.42
CA VAL A 136 9.94 -1.88 3.64
C VAL A 136 9.55 -1.94 5.12
N PRO A 137 9.83 -3.01 5.89
CA PRO A 137 9.48 -3.07 7.32
C PRO A 137 10.17 -2.01 8.17
N GLN A 138 11.45 -1.77 7.88
CA GLN A 138 12.24 -0.79 8.63
C GLN A 138 12.08 0.64 8.10
N ARG A 139 11.39 0.81 6.96
CA ARG A 139 11.26 2.09 6.25
C ARG A 139 12.60 2.78 6.03
N THR A 140 13.62 1.98 5.69
CA THR A 140 14.98 2.47 5.43
C THR A 140 15.37 2.31 3.98
N VAL A 141 16.17 3.24 3.48
CA VAL A 141 16.68 3.22 2.12
C VAL A 141 18.21 3.32 2.16
N LYS A 142 18.85 2.50 1.35
CA LYS A 142 20.29 2.58 1.11
C LYS A 142 20.56 2.77 -0.36
N ARG A 143 21.60 3.52 -0.71
CA ARG A 143 22.19 3.59 -2.04
C ARG A 143 23.64 3.14 -1.95
N ASP A 144 24.02 2.15 -2.73
CA ASP A 144 25.38 1.56 -2.73
C ASP A 144 25.87 1.18 -1.32
N GLY A 145 24.93 0.73 -0.44
CA GLY A 145 25.18 0.37 0.96
C GLY A 145 25.11 1.54 1.96
N GLU A 146 25.13 2.78 1.53
CA GLU A 146 25.03 3.97 2.39
C GLU A 146 23.56 4.33 2.66
N THR A 147 23.22 4.62 3.93
CA THR A 147 21.86 4.95 4.34
C THR A 147 21.46 6.36 3.90
N ILE A 148 20.30 6.47 3.24
CA ILE A 148 19.67 7.74 2.86
C ILE A 148 18.55 8.05 3.83
N THR A 149 18.59 9.26 4.42
CA THR A 149 17.51 9.72 5.30
C THR A 149 16.37 10.32 4.47
N LEU A 150 15.21 9.66 4.53
CA LEU A 150 13.96 10.13 3.91
C LEU A 150 12.94 10.49 4.98
N THR A 151 12.10 11.46 4.68
CA THR A 151 10.86 11.69 5.45
C THR A 151 9.86 10.58 5.16
N ALA A 152 8.82 10.44 6.00
CA ALA A 152 7.78 9.42 5.80
C ALA A 152 7.14 9.49 4.40
N LYS A 153 6.80 10.69 3.93
CA LYS A 153 6.18 10.88 2.59
C LYS A 153 7.16 10.66 1.43
N GLU A 154 8.43 11.02 1.59
CA GLU A 154 9.47 10.70 0.58
C GLU A 154 9.66 9.17 0.47
N PHE A 155 9.64 8.47 1.61
CA PHE A 155 9.71 7.01 1.61
C PHE A 155 8.49 6.39 0.91
N ASP A 156 7.27 6.83 1.23
CA ASP A 156 6.05 6.32 0.60
C ASP A 156 6.04 6.57 -0.91
N LEU A 157 6.48 7.74 -1.35
CA LEU A 157 6.62 8.06 -2.76
C LEU A 157 7.64 7.13 -3.44
N LEU A 158 8.81 6.96 -2.85
CA LEU A 158 9.85 6.07 -3.38
C LEU A 158 9.37 4.61 -3.41
N PHE A 159 8.73 4.15 -2.34
CA PHE A 159 8.16 2.81 -2.26
C PHE A 159 7.11 2.57 -3.36
N TYR A 160 6.21 3.52 -3.58
CA TYR A 160 5.20 3.40 -4.63
C TYR A 160 5.82 3.36 -6.03
N LEU A 161 6.80 4.21 -6.30
CA LEU A 161 7.54 4.19 -7.57
C LEU A 161 8.30 2.87 -7.76
N ALA A 162 8.96 2.36 -6.71
CA ALA A 162 9.74 1.12 -6.76
C ALA A 162 8.86 -0.14 -6.89
N SER A 163 7.69 -0.14 -6.27
CA SER A 163 6.69 -1.21 -6.44
C SER A 163 6.12 -1.26 -7.86
N ASN A 164 6.24 -0.17 -8.61
CA ASN A 164 5.81 -0.02 -10.01
C ASN A 164 7.02 0.28 -10.92
N GLU A 165 8.15 -0.38 -10.69
CA GLU A 165 9.36 -0.21 -11.49
C GLU A 165 9.06 -0.39 -13.00
N ASN A 166 9.60 0.49 -13.84
CA ASN A 166 9.41 0.54 -15.28
C ASN A 166 7.97 0.90 -15.75
N ILE A 167 7.06 1.23 -14.83
CA ILE A 167 5.70 1.68 -15.15
C ILE A 167 5.63 3.20 -14.99
N VAL A 168 5.09 3.89 -16.01
CA VAL A 168 4.85 5.33 -15.92
C VAL A 168 3.61 5.58 -15.07
N LEU A 169 3.78 6.28 -13.96
CA LEU A 169 2.70 6.69 -13.07
C LEU A 169 2.34 8.16 -13.32
N SER A 170 1.06 8.42 -13.54
CA SER A 170 0.57 9.79 -13.66
C SER A 170 0.67 10.53 -12.32
N ARG A 171 0.69 11.88 -12.38
CA ARG A 171 0.67 12.70 -11.16
C ARG A 171 -0.55 12.40 -10.29
N GLN A 172 -1.70 12.16 -10.91
CA GLN A 172 -2.93 11.85 -10.20
C GLN A 172 -2.82 10.50 -9.47
N GLN A 173 -2.34 9.45 -10.15
CA GLN A 173 -2.12 8.14 -9.50
C GLN A 173 -1.16 8.23 -8.31
N ILE A 174 -0.08 9.02 -8.44
CA ILE A 174 0.87 9.24 -7.35
C ILE A 174 0.20 10.00 -6.19
N LEU A 175 -0.58 11.03 -6.50
CA LEU A 175 -1.30 11.82 -5.51
C LEU A 175 -2.29 10.93 -4.74
N ASP A 176 -3.15 10.22 -5.45
CA ASP A 176 -4.21 9.39 -4.86
C ASP A 176 -3.65 8.24 -4.00
N HIS A 177 -2.43 7.76 -4.31
CA HIS A 177 -1.82 6.64 -3.59
C HIS A 177 -1.01 7.09 -2.37
N VAL A 178 -0.28 8.20 -2.45
CA VAL A 178 0.67 8.64 -1.42
C VAL A 178 0.06 9.67 -0.48
N TRP A 179 -1.00 10.39 -0.89
CA TRP A 179 -1.68 11.40 -0.08
C TRP A 179 -3.15 11.05 0.12
N GLU A 180 -3.73 11.49 1.23
CA GLU A 180 -5.15 11.32 1.53
C GLU A 180 -6.02 12.21 0.63
N TYR A 181 -7.28 11.81 0.42
CA TYR A 181 -8.24 12.38 -0.54
C TYR A 181 -8.58 13.87 -0.33
N ASP A 182 -8.27 14.47 0.82
CA ASP A 182 -8.63 15.85 1.19
C ASP A 182 -7.68 16.95 0.66
N TYR A 183 -6.73 16.63 -0.22
CA TYR A 183 -5.77 17.60 -0.75
C TYR A 183 -6.20 18.19 -2.10
N GLU A 184 -7.26 19.02 -2.08
CA GLU A 184 -7.83 19.67 -3.29
C GLU A 184 -6.98 20.78 -3.94
N SER A 185 -5.73 21.05 -3.58
CA SER A 185 -5.07 22.26 -4.09
C SER A 185 -3.57 22.24 -4.37
N TYR A 186 -2.95 21.11 -4.70
CA TYR A 186 -1.50 21.16 -4.93
C TYR A 186 -1.04 20.53 -6.24
N SER A 187 -1.30 21.22 -7.37
CA SER A 187 -0.79 20.80 -8.69
C SER A 187 0.73 20.62 -8.74
N ASN A 188 1.47 21.24 -7.83
CA ASN A 188 2.95 21.21 -7.78
C ASN A 188 3.50 20.35 -6.62
N LEU A 189 2.66 19.76 -5.78
CA LEU A 189 3.12 19.04 -4.58
C LEU A 189 4.05 17.88 -4.97
N ILE A 190 3.61 17.04 -5.91
CA ILE A 190 4.37 15.87 -6.37
C ILE A 190 5.71 16.31 -6.98
N ASP A 191 5.71 17.35 -7.79
CA ASP A 191 6.91 17.85 -8.44
C ASP A 191 7.96 18.33 -7.42
N VAL A 192 7.51 18.90 -6.29
CA VAL A 192 8.39 19.29 -5.16
C VAL A 192 8.98 18.03 -4.49
N TYR A 193 8.16 17.04 -4.13
CA TYR A 193 8.64 15.81 -3.52
C TYR A 193 9.55 15.02 -4.45
N ILE A 194 9.25 14.93 -5.73
CA ILE A 194 10.12 14.29 -6.73
C ILE A 194 11.46 15.02 -6.82
N LYS A 195 11.46 16.36 -6.81
CA LYS A 195 12.69 17.17 -6.82
C LYS A 195 13.56 16.89 -5.59
N ASP A 196 12.93 16.84 -4.40
CA ASP A 196 13.68 16.62 -3.16
C ASP A 196 14.14 15.16 -3.02
N LEU A 197 13.34 14.20 -3.47
CA LEU A 197 13.72 12.81 -3.53
C LEU A 197 14.91 12.60 -4.49
N ARG A 198 14.89 13.20 -5.69
CA ARG A 198 16.01 13.16 -6.65
C ARG A 198 17.32 13.67 -6.06
N LYS A 199 17.31 14.74 -5.28
CA LYS A 199 18.52 15.25 -4.62
C LYS A 199 19.16 14.22 -3.70
N LYS A 200 18.38 13.31 -3.14
CA LYS A 200 18.82 12.30 -2.19
C LYS A 200 19.22 10.99 -2.86
N ILE A 201 18.50 10.58 -3.91
CA ILE A 201 18.72 9.28 -4.55
C ILE A 201 19.41 9.35 -5.92
N ASP A 202 19.30 10.44 -6.67
CA ASP A 202 19.93 10.65 -7.99
C ASP A 202 21.23 11.47 -7.83
N THR A 203 22.16 10.97 -7.00
CA THR A 203 23.43 11.66 -6.70
C THR A 203 24.45 11.55 -7.83
N ASP A 204 24.29 10.59 -8.73
CA ASP A 204 25.12 10.44 -9.93
C ASP A 204 24.42 11.11 -11.12
N GLU A 205 25.12 12.04 -11.79
CA GLU A 205 24.60 12.75 -12.96
C GLU A 205 24.34 11.81 -14.16
N ASN A 206 25.00 10.66 -14.21
CA ASN A 206 24.89 9.69 -15.31
C ASN A 206 23.74 8.68 -15.10
N VAL A 207 23.25 8.51 -13.87
CA VAL A 207 22.21 7.51 -13.56
C VAL A 207 21.04 8.18 -12.84
N LYS A 208 20.05 8.61 -13.61
CA LYS A 208 18.80 9.17 -13.07
C LYS A 208 17.76 8.06 -12.95
N LEU A 209 17.51 7.63 -11.72
CA LEU A 209 16.53 6.56 -11.42
C LEU A 209 15.09 7.05 -11.61
N ILE A 210 14.76 8.26 -11.14
CA ILE A 210 13.43 8.83 -11.36
C ILE A 210 13.45 9.67 -12.64
N GLN A 211 12.71 9.23 -13.65
CA GLN A 211 12.60 9.94 -14.92
C GLN A 211 11.24 10.62 -15.05
N THR A 212 11.23 11.77 -15.75
CA THR A 212 10.00 12.50 -16.06
C THR A 212 9.53 12.12 -17.45
N VAL A 213 8.30 11.64 -17.56
CA VAL A 213 7.61 11.46 -18.83
C VAL A 213 6.75 12.72 -19.05
N ARG A 214 7.19 13.60 -19.98
CA ARG A 214 6.56 14.90 -20.20
C ARG A 214 5.07 14.76 -20.55
N GLY A 215 4.24 15.52 -19.87
CA GLY A 215 2.79 15.51 -20.06
C GLY A 215 2.06 14.32 -19.42
N VAL A 216 2.77 13.32 -18.86
CA VAL A 216 2.19 12.14 -18.24
C VAL A 216 2.48 12.08 -16.74
N GLY A 217 3.76 11.89 -16.34
CA GLY A 217 4.11 11.70 -14.93
C GLY A 217 5.56 11.29 -14.73
N TYR A 218 5.76 10.29 -13.88
CA TYR A 218 7.08 9.83 -13.46
C TYR A 218 7.21 8.31 -13.55
N VAL A 219 8.44 7.85 -13.74
CA VAL A 219 8.79 6.42 -13.74
C VAL A 219 10.11 6.23 -12.98
N LEU A 220 10.20 5.18 -12.19
CA LEU A 220 11.45 4.70 -11.60
C LEU A 220 11.98 3.57 -12.48
N LYS A 221 13.21 3.71 -12.98
CA LYS A 221 13.87 2.70 -13.80
C LYS A 221 15.38 2.82 -13.74
N THR A 222 16.08 1.71 -14.00
CA THR A 222 17.56 1.60 -13.93
C THR A 222 18.25 1.77 -15.29
N GLU A 223 17.48 1.63 -16.39
CA GLU A 223 17.99 1.81 -17.75
C GLU A 223 17.42 3.05 -18.43
N ASN A 224 18.24 3.70 -19.25
CA ASN A 224 17.83 4.85 -20.08
C ASN A 224 17.10 4.40 -21.35
#